data_8c20dfc630129ff3431fb829c9a0a28a
#
_entry.id   8c20dfc630129ff3431fb829c9a0a28a
#
_cell.length_a   1.000
_cell.length_b   1.000
_cell.length_c   1.000
_cell.angle_alpha   90.00
_cell.angle_beta   90.00
_cell.angle_gamma   90.00
#
_symmetry.space_group_name_H-M   'P 1'
#
loop_
_entity.id
_entity.type
_entity.pdbx_description
1 polymer ?
#
loop_
_entity_poly.entity_id
_entity_poly.type
_entity_poly.pdbx_seq_one_letter_code
_entity_poly.pdbx_strand_id
1 'polypeptide(L)'
;MPVMNDEVPDEGDFDANRHRGEFDDITPEDFIRGMGNPPGWLPSDEINRMRHEIPIPYVVVVPVRTDDLGRVAQIGSLLRVTDDGGIERTLIAGRVLYHESLREAVARNVAKDLGDIALPQLPISLQSFTVAEFFPTPGLSDYYDPRQHAIALCYVVPIAGDCKPQDETLDVEWVDPSGDMLDTFVGQMANGYGTIVRQALAWTGK
;
A
#
# COMPACT_ATOMS: atom_id res chain seq x y z
N MET A 1 -36.72 -29.40 37.62
CA MET A 1 -35.74 -29.02 36.59
C MET A 1 -36.51 -28.69 35.32
N PRO A 2 -36.62 -27.44 34.91
CA PRO A 2 -37.25 -27.10 33.63
C PRO A 2 -36.19 -27.19 32.51
N VAL A 3 -36.60 -27.84 31.43
CA VAL A 3 -35.85 -28.01 30.17
C VAL A 3 -35.86 -26.66 29.48
N MET A 4 -34.66 -26.08 29.24
CA MET A 4 -34.50 -24.92 28.38
C MET A 4 -34.68 -25.37 26.93
N ASN A 5 -35.68 -24.83 26.26
CA ASN A 5 -35.78 -24.87 24.80
C ASN A 5 -34.80 -23.86 24.23
N ASP A 6 -33.78 -24.34 23.54
CA ASP A 6 -32.96 -23.56 22.62
C ASP A 6 -33.79 -23.32 21.34
N GLU A 7 -34.49 -22.20 21.27
CA GLU A 7 -34.99 -21.69 19.99
C GLU A 7 -33.79 -21.12 19.20
N VAL A 8 -33.39 -21.84 18.13
CA VAL A 8 -32.50 -21.34 17.08
C VAL A 8 -33.26 -20.19 16.40
N PRO A 9 -32.64 -18.98 16.28
CA PRO A 9 -33.25 -17.90 15.50
C PRO A 9 -33.39 -18.34 14.05
N ASP A 10 -34.61 -18.21 13.53
CA ASP A 10 -34.96 -18.36 12.12
C ASP A 10 -34.00 -17.52 11.26
N GLU A 11 -33.26 -18.17 10.36
CA GLU A 11 -32.46 -17.51 9.33
C GLU A 11 -33.44 -16.79 8.39
N GLY A 12 -33.77 -15.54 8.74
CA GLY A 12 -34.57 -14.67 7.91
C GLY A 12 -33.96 -14.59 6.52
N ASP A 13 -34.76 -14.97 5.53
CA ASP A 13 -34.54 -14.89 4.09
C ASP A 13 -33.72 -13.65 3.74
N PHE A 14 -32.43 -13.85 3.47
CA PHE A 14 -31.55 -12.82 2.96
C PHE A 14 -31.90 -12.63 1.49
N ASP A 15 -32.91 -11.75 1.24
CA ASP A 15 -33.34 -11.41 -0.10
C ASP A 15 -32.22 -10.64 -0.82
N ALA A 16 -31.31 -11.40 -1.46
CA ALA A 16 -30.21 -10.88 -2.27
C ALA A 16 -30.69 -10.03 -3.48
N ASN A 17 -31.99 -9.96 -3.71
CA ASN A 17 -32.57 -9.20 -4.83
C ASN A 17 -33.10 -7.80 -4.44
N ARG A 18 -33.13 -7.45 -3.16
CA ARG A 18 -33.71 -6.18 -2.70
C ARG A 18 -32.88 -4.94 -2.97
N HIS A 19 -31.60 -5.09 -3.33
CA HIS A 19 -30.68 -3.97 -3.60
C HIS A 19 -30.17 -3.91 -5.05
N ARG A 20 -30.68 -4.73 -5.97
CA ARG A 20 -30.23 -4.72 -7.38
C ARG A 20 -30.82 -3.59 -8.23
N GLY A 21 -31.76 -2.81 -7.74
CA GLY A 21 -32.52 -1.84 -8.54
C GLY A 21 -32.07 -0.39 -8.44
N GLU A 22 -31.22 -0.03 -7.49
CA GLU A 22 -30.85 1.39 -7.26
C GLU A 22 -29.46 1.80 -7.75
N PHE A 23 -28.61 0.83 -8.11
CA PHE A 23 -27.22 1.11 -8.54
C PHE A 23 -26.92 0.77 -10.00
N ASP A 24 -27.83 0.09 -10.71
CA ASP A 24 -27.62 -0.37 -12.10
C ASP A 24 -27.64 0.77 -13.13
N ASP A 25 -28.14 1.95 -12.79
CA ASP A 25 -28.24 3.10 -13.69
C ASP A 25 -27.20 4.21 -13.43
N ILE A 26 -26.34 4.06 -12.42
CA ILE A 26 -25.29 5.04 -12.12
C ILE A 26 -24.05 4.74 -12.97
N THR A 27 -23.83 5.53 -14.01
CA THR A 27 -22.60 5.42 -14.78
C THR A 27 -21.40 5.88 -13.95
N PRO A 28 -20.19 5.39 -14.21
CA PRO A 28 -18.97 5.89 -13.57
C PRO A 28 -18.84 7.44 -13.67
N GLU A 29 -19.37 8.03 -14.74
CA GLU A 29 -19.35 9.48 -14.98
C GLU A 29 -20.34 10.23 -14.10
N ASP A 30 -21.51 9.65 -13.79
CA ASP A 30 -22.51 10.24 -12.89
C ASP A 30 -22.03 10.19 -11.44
N PHE A 31 -21.30 9.12 -11.07
CA PHE A 31 -20.66 8.99 -9.77
C PHE A 31 -19.55 10.05 -9.57
N ILE A 32 -18.79 10.36 -10.63
CA ILE A 32 -17.74 11.40 -10.62
C ILE A 32 -18.35 12.81 -10.56
N ARG A 33 -19.51 13.06 -11.20
CA ARG A 33 -20.19 14.37 -11.22
C ARG A 33 -20.84 14.75 -9.89
N GLY A 34 -21.28 13.79 -9.10
CA GLY A 34 -21.95 14.03 -7.82
C GLY A 34 -21.02 14.34 -6.63
N MET A 35 -19.75 14.02 -6.77
CA MET A 35 -18.73 14.21 -5.72
C MET A 35 -17.66 15.17 -6.25
N GLY A 36 -17.52 16.33 -5.72
CA GLY A 36 -16.49 17.30 -6.11
C GLY A 36 -15.02 16.83 -5.97
N ASN A 37 -14.80 15.53 -5.63
CA ASN A 37 -13.52 14.86 -5.55
C ASN A 37 -13.54 13.54 -6.36
N PRO A 38 -12.39 13.07 -6.88
CA PRO A 38 -12.28 11.74 -7.49
C PRO A 38 -12.83 10.64 -6.58
N PRO A 39 -13.42 9.56 -7.12
CA PRO A 39 -13.89 8.43 -6.32
C PRO A 39 -12.81 7.92 -5.35
N GLY A 40 -13.21 7.65 -4.11
CA GLY A 40 -12.30 7.15 -3.08
C GLY A 40 -11.44 8.19 -2.37
N TRP A 41 -11.50 9.47 -2.75
CA TRP A 41 -10.91 10.56 -1.99
C TRP A 41 -11.90 11.10 -0.97
N LEU A 42 -11.55 10.96 0.29
CA LEU A 42 -12.30 11.52 1.41
C LEU A 42 -11.69 12.86 1.83
N PRO A 43 -12.52 13.82 2.30
CA PRO A 43 -12.00 14.99 3.01
C PRO A 43 -11.06 14.62 4.14
N SER A 44 -10.11 15.49 4.46
CA SER A 44 -9.04 15.20 5.44
C SER A 44 -9.57 14.86 6.84
N ASP A 45 -10.64 15.48 7.26
CA ASP A 45 -11.31 15.24 8.54
C ASP A 45 -11.99 13.85 8.56
N GLU A 46 -12.64 13.45 7.48
CA GLU A 46 -13.27 12.12 7.38
C GLU A 46 -12.23 11.01 7.36
N ILE A 47 -11.16 11.13 6.56
CA ILE A 47 -10.10 10.10 6.55
C ILE A 47 -9.38 10.04 7.89
N ASN A 48 -9.18 11.17 8.58
CA ASN A 48 -8.57 11.18 9.90
C ASN A 48 -9.46 10.49 10.94
N ARG A 49 -10.78 10.67 10.89
CA ARG A 49 -11.70 9.92 11.73
C ARG A 49 -11.62 8.43 11.47
N MET A 50 -11.68 8.00 10.20
CA MET A 50 -11.60 6.59 9.81
C MET A 50 -10.30 5.93 10.28
N ARG A 51 -9.17 6.64 10.23
CA ARG A 51 -7.86 6.13 10.70
C ARG A 51 -7.86 5.71 12.17
N HIS A 52 -8.75 6.28 12.99
CA HIS A 52 -8.89 5.95 14.40
C HIS A 52 -9.97 4.90 14.68
N GLU A 53 -10.85 4.62 13.72
CA GLU A 53 -12.00 3.74 13.91
C GLU A 53 -11.83 2.38 13.24
N ILE A 54 -11.10 2.32 12.11
CA ILE A 54 -10.93 1.08 11.33
C ILE A 54 -9.49 0.93 10.82
N PRO A 55 -9.01 -0.31 10.61
CA PRO A 55 -7.77 -0.54 9.88
C PRO A 55 -7.89 -0.06 8.43
N ILE A 56 -6.84 0.60 7.93
CA ILE A 56 -6.80 1.13 6.58
C ILE A 56 -6.04 0.17 5.66
N PRO A 57 -6.63 -0.29 4.54
CA PRO A 57 -5.92 -1.11 3.56
C PRO A 57 -4.87 -0.26 2.81
N TYR A 58 -3.64 -0.80 2.74
CA TYR A 58 -2.49 -0.15 2.13
C TYR A 58 -1.79 -1.06 1.14
N VAL A 59 -1.06 -0.47 0.20
CA VAL A 59 -0.03 -1.12 -0.58
C VAL A 59 1.33 -0.55 -0.19
N VAL A 60 2.33 -1.43 -0.10
CA VAL A 60 3.74 -1.06 0.04
C VAL A 60 4.49 -1.69 -1.12
N VAL A 61 5.33 -0.91 -1.79
CA VAL A 61 6.09 -1.35 -2.94
C VAL A 61 7.57 -1.22 -2.67
N VAL A 62 8.29 -2.33 -2.85
CA VAL A 62 9.74 -2.37 -2.93
C VAL A 62 10.10 -2.25 -4.42
N PRO A 63 10.54 -1.07 -4.89
CA PRO A 63 10.92 -0.89 -6.28
C PRO A 63 12.27 -1.58 -6.52
N VAL A 64 12.38 -2.31 -7.62
CA VAL A 64 13.62 -3.01 -7.98
C VAL A 64 13.99 -2.71 -9.43
N ARG A 65 15.28 -2.80 -9.76
CA ARG A 65 15.76 -2.93 -11.12
C ARG A 65 16.23 -4.34 -11.34
N THR A 66 15.95 -4.88 -12.51
CA THR A 66 16.34 -6.25 -12.88
C THR A 66 17.41 -6.25 -13.96
N ASP A 67 18.25 -7.30 -13.94
CA ASP A 67 19.17 -7.61 -15.02
C ASP A 67 18.42 -8.24 -16.23
N ASP A 68 19.17 -8.53 -17.30
CA ASP A 68 18.64 -9.14 -18.53
C ASP A 68 18.04 -10.54 -18.31
N LEU A 69 18.33 -11.17 -17.18
CA LEU A 69 17.77 -12.46 -16.78
C LEU A 69 16.57 -12.32 -15.83
N GLY A 70 16.12 -11.10 -15.58
CA GLY A 70 14.99 -10.82 -14.66
C GLY A 70 15.34 -10.94 -13.18
N ARG A 71 16.61 -11.04 -12.81
CA ARG A 71 17.05 -11.12 -11.40
C ARG A 71 17.19 -9.71 -10.84
N VAL A 72 16.88 -9.52 -9.56
CA VAL A 72 17.05 -8.23 -8.89
C VAL A 72 18.52 -7.81 -8.92
N ALA A 73 18.81 -6.69 -9.58
CA ALA A 73 20.12 -6.07 -9.67
C ALA A 73 20.27 -4.90 -8.69
N GLN A 74 19.20 -4.14 -8.47
CA GLN A 74 19.19 -3.02 -7.53
C GLN A 74 17.85 -2.97 -6.79
N ILE A 75 17.85 -2.44 -5.56
CA ILE A 75 16.68 -2.09 -4.77
C ILE A 75 16.65 -0.58 -4.61
N GLY A 76 15.46 -0.01 -4.77
CA GLY A 76 15.21 1.40 -4.58
C GLY A 76 14.57 1.73 -3.23
N SER A 77 14.85 2.93 -2.74
CA SER A 77 14.12 3.59 -1.65
C SER A 77 13.92 5.05 -1.95
N LEU A 78 12.94 5.63 -1.27
CA LEU A 78 12.66 7.05 -1.35
C LEU A 78 13.35 7.78 -0.20
N LEU A 79 13.90 8.96 -0.48
CA LEU A 79 14.25 9.95 0.53
C LEU A 79 13.14 10.98 0.61
N ARG A 80 12.53 11.15 1.77
CA ARG A 80 11.42 12.10 1.99
C ARG A 80 11.73 13.09 3.09
N VAL A 81 11.16 14.27 2.98
CA VAL A 81 11.12 15.24 4.07
C VAL A 81 10.03 14.83 5.04
N THR A 82 10.36 14.80 6.33
CA THR A 82 9.39 14.60 7.41
C THR A 82 8.74 15.93 7.80
N ASP A 83 7.58 15.87 8.46
CA ASP A 83 6.84 17.08 8.90
C ASP A 83 7.66 18.01 9.81
N ASP A 84 8.64 17.45 10.53
CA ASP A 84 9.57 18.19 11.39
C ASP A 84 10.82 18.72 10.65
N GLY A 85 10.87 18.52 9.32
CA GLY A 85 11.98 18.96 8.45
C GLY A 85 13.19 18.03 8.44
N GLY A 86 13.09 16.84 9.04
CA GLY A 86 14.07 15.78 8.91
C GLY A 86 14.04 15.12 7.52
N ILE A 87 14.94 14.17 7.31
CA ILE A 87 14.96 13.31 6.12
C ILE A 87 14.86 11.87 6.58
N GLU A 88 13.91 11.14 6.02
CA GLU A 88 13.77 9.71 6.27
C GLU A 88 13.85 8.89 4.97
N ARG A 89 14.27 7.63 5.15
CA ARG A 89 14.31 6.63 4.07
C ARG A 89 13.09 5.74 4.19
N THR A 90 12.28 5.73 3.13
CA THR A 90 11.01 5.00 3.10
C THR A 90 10.86 4.16 1.83
N LEU A 91 9.77 3.41 1.76
CA LEU A 91 9.30 2.75 0.54
C LEU A 91 8.12 3.52 -0.07
N ILE A 92 7.76 3.17 -1.31
CA ILE A 92 6.52 3.64 -1.93
C ILE A 92 5.37 3.03 -1.15
N ALA A 93 4.47 3.86 -0.64
CA ALA A 93 3.33 3.40 0.15
C ALA A 93 2.11 4.30 -0.04
N GLY A 94 0.93 3.69 0.04
CA GLY A 94 -0.31 4.45 0.00
C GLY A 94 -1.54 3.61 0.24
N ARG A 95 -2.62 4.25 0.65
CA ARG A 95 -3.91 3.59 0.86
C ARG A 95 -4.50 3.11 -0.46
N VAL A 96 -5.26 2.01 -0.38
CA VAL A 96 -6.13 1.57 -1.47
C VAL A 96 -7.40 2.43 -1.43
N LEU A 97 -7.81 2.96 -2.57
CA LEU A 97 -9.00 3.78 -2.67
C LEU A 97 -10.24 2.91 -2.89
N TYR A 98 -11.41 3.49 -2.61
CA TYR A 98 -12.68 2.81 -2.88
C TYR A 98 -12.82 2.54 -4.38
N HIS A 99 -13.27 1.33 -4.76
CA HIS A 99 -13.34 0.83 -6.15
C HIS A 99 -12.00 0.74 -6.91
N GLU A 100 -10.88 0.92 -6.25
CA GLU A 100 -9.56 0.76 -6.84
C GLU A 100 -9.07 -0.68 -6.65
N SER A 101 -8.63 -1.32 -7.72
CA SER A 101 -7.93 -2.61 -7.61
C SER A 101 -6.54 -2.44 -6.99
N LEU A 102 -5.99 -3.50 -6.39
CA LEU A 102 -4.62 -3.46 -5.85
C LEU A 102 -3.58 -3.11 -6.91
N ARG A 103 -3.79 -3.54 -8.15
CA ARG A 103 -2.90 -3.22 -9.28
C ARG A 103 -2.92 -1.73 -9.62
N GLU A 104 -4.10 -1.11 -9.62
CA GLU A 104 -4.26 0.33 -9.83
C GLU A 104 -3.67 1.11 -8.66
N ALA A 105 -3.89 0.67 -7.41
CA ALA A 105 -3.30 1.29 -6.23
C ALA A 105 -1.76 1.27 -6.29
N VAL A 106 -1.15 0.16 -6.69
CA VAL A 106 0.30 0.05 -6.88
C VAL A 106 0.77 1.00 -7.99
N ALA A 107 0.11 0.97 -9.17
CA ALA A 107 0.48 1.83 -10.30
C ALA A 107 0.40 3.32 -9.93
N ARG A 108 -0.69 3.73 -9.28
CA ARG A 108 -0.92 5.11 -8.86
C ARG A 108 0.13 5.60 -7.84
N ASN A 109 0.46 4.76 -6.84
CA ASN A 109 1.46 5.14 -5.84
C ASN A 109 2.88 5.17 -6.44
N VAL A 110 3.21 4.28 -7.39
CA VAL A 110 4.47 4.34 -8.13
C VAL A 110 4.54 5.63 -8.96
N ALA A 111 3.51 5.96 -9.72
CA ALA A 111 3.47 7.19 -10.53
C ALA A 111 3.55 8.45 -9.65
N LYS A 112 2.86 8.45 -8.50
CA LYS A 112 2.90 9.55 -7.53
C LYS A 112 4.32 9.82 -7.02
N ASP A 113 5.08 8.77 -6.69
CA ASP A 113 6.38 8.94 -6.02
C ASP A 113 7.56 8.98 -7.01
N LEU A 114 7.48 8.20 -8.11
CA LEU A 114 8.57 8.07 -9.09
C LEU A 114 8.31 8.79 -10.42
N GLY A 115 7.09 9.31 -10.63
CA GLY A 115 6.64 9.93 -11.87
C GLY A 115 6.13 8.93 -12.91
N ASP A 116 5.41 9.45 -13.92
CA ASP A 116 4.73 8.64 -14.94
C ASP A 116 5.69 7.84 -15.85
N ILE A 117 6.95 8.31 -15.97
CA ILE A 117 7.96 7.66 -16.79
C ILE A 117 8.71 6.52 -16.10
N ALA A 118 8.37 6.20 -14.84
CA ALA A 118 8.99 5.09 -14.10
C ALA A 118 8.68 3.71 -14.70
N LEU A 119 7.58 3.57 -15.43
CA LEU A 119 7.17 2.36 -16.16
C LEU A 119 7.21 1.09 -15.30
N PRO A 120 6.39 0.98 -14.25
CA PRO A 120 6.33 -0.21 -13.42
C PRO A 120 5.86 -1.42 -14.23
N GLN A 121 6.60 -2.54 -14.15
CA GLN A 121 6.25 -3.79 -14.82
C GLN A 121 5.30 -4.59 -13.93
N LEU A 122 4.00 -4.36 -14.07
CA LEU A 122 2.97 -4.99 -13.26
C LEU A 122 2.35 -6.19 -14.00
N PRO A 123 2.40 -7.40 -13.42
CA PRO A 123 1.68 -8.55 -13.97
C PRO A 123 0.17 -8.33 -13.91
N ILE A 124 -0.58 -9.10 -14.70
CA ILE A 124 -2.06 -9.06 -14.68
C ILE A 124 -2.58 -9.39 -13.28
N SER A 125 -2.00 -10.42 -12.64
CA SER A 125 -2.31 -10.81 -11.26
C SER A 125 -1.13 -10.47 -10.37
N LEU A 126 -1.30 -9.46 -9.51
CA LEU A 126 -0.32 -9.10 -8.49
C LEU A 126 -0.35 -10.11 -7.34
N GLN A 127 0.84 -10.53 -6.91
CA GLN A 127 1.00 -11.35 -5.71
C GLN A 127 1.80 -10.57 -4.67
N SER A 128 1.23 -10.38 -3.49
CA SER A 128 1.96 -9.83 -2.35
C SER A 128 2.90 -10.91 -1.81
N PHE A 129 4.15 -10.53 -1.50
CA PHE A 129 5.11 -11.44 -0.89
C PHE A 129 4.94 -11.50 0.63
N THR A 130 4.34 -10.50 1.24
CA THR A 130 4.01 -10.45 2.67
C THR A 130 2.88 -9.45 2.94
N VAL A 131 2.32 -9.54 4.15
CA VAL A 131 1.41 -8.55 4.72
C VAL A 131 2.10 -7.97 5.96
N ALA A 132 2.14 -6.65 6.07
CA ALA A 132 2.69 -5.93 7.22
C ALA A 132 1.57 -5.14 7.92
N GLU A 133 1.49 -5.29 9.24
CA GLU A 133 0.52 -4.55 10.07
C GLU A 133 1.23 -3.41 10.79
N PHE A 134 0.95 -2.18 10.36
CA PHE A 134 1.46 -0.97 10.96
C PHE A 134 0.51 -0.49 12.06
N PHE A 135 1.03 -0.25 13.24
CA PHE A 135 0.24 0.21 14.38
C PHE A 135 0.66 1.61 14.82
N PRO A 136 -0.29 2.43 15.35
CA PRO A 136 0.03 3.73 15.93
C PRO A 136 0.64 3.62 17.35
N THR A 137 0.70 2.40 17.90
CA THR A 137 1.28 2.15 19.23
C THR A 137 2.70 1.61 19.07
N PRO A 138 3.73 2.34 19.52
CA PRO A 138 5.11 1.86 19.44
C PRO A 138 5.29 0.53 20.17
N GLY A 139 6.04 -0.39 19.56
CA GLY A 139 6.39 -1.68 20.15
C GLY A 139 5.31 -2.76 20.09
N LEU A 140 4.15 -2.49 19.47
CA LEU A 140 3.12 -3.51 19.26
C LEU A 140 3.49 -4.45 18.10
N SER A 141 4.19 -3.93 17.09
CA SER A 141 4.79 -4.69 16.00
C SER A 141 6.11 -4.06 15.57
N ASP A 142 6.83 -4.69 14.65
CA ASP A 142 8.03 -4.13 14.02
C ASP A 142 7.69 -2.96 13.05
N TYR A 143 6.40 -2.80 12.72
CA TYR A 143 5.92 -1.80 11.79
C TYR A 143 5.15 -0.71 12.52
N TYR A 144 5.51 0.54 12.28
CA TYR A 144 4.96 1.69 12.99
C TYR A 144 4.43 2.75 12.03
N ASP A 145 3.20 3.21 12.22
CA ASP A 145 2.63 4.40 11.58
C ASP A 145 1.86 5.20 12.65
N PRO A 146 2.37 6.35 13.11
CA PRO A 146 1.73 7.12 14.19
C PRO A 146 0.34 7.61 13.84
N ARG A 147 -0.04 7.61 12.56
CA ARG A 147 -1.31 8.17 12.09
C ARG A 147 -2.46 7.17 12.10
N GLN A 148 -2.17 5.83 12.06
CA GLN A 148 -3.22 4.85 11.78
C GLN A 148 -2.78 3.41 12.03
N HIS A 149 -3.78 2.53 12.20
CA HIS A 149 -3.59 1.10 11.99
C HIS A 149 -3.74 0.81 10.49
N ALA A 150 -2.67 0.36 9.83
CA ALA A 150 -2.71 0.00 8.41
C ALA A 150 -2.36 -1.47 8.19
N ILE A 151 -3.13 -2.12 7.30
CA ILE A 151 -2.86 -3.47 6.81
C ILE A 151 -2.28 -3.33 5.41
N ALA A 152 -0.97 -3.51 5.27
CA ALA A 152 -0.24 -3.27 4.05
C ALA A 152 0.08 -4.57 3.31
N LEU A 153 -0.41 -4.69 2.08
CA LEU A 153 0.03 -5.73 1.15
C LEU A 153 1.32 -5.26 0.48
N CYS A 154 2.39 -6.05 0.62
CA CYS A 154 3.73 -5.68 0.18
C CYS A 154 4.08 -6.36 -1.15
N TYR A 155 4.58 -5.57 -2.11
CA TYR A 155 4.88 -6.01 -3.48
C TYR A 155 6.31 -5.69 -3.86
N VAL A 156 6.97 -6.58 -4.60
CA VAL A 156 8.19 -6.27 -5.36
C VAL A 156 7.78 -5.88 -6.76
N VAL A 157 8.21 -4.70 -7.21
CA VAL A 157 7.82 -4.18 -8.53
C VAL A 157 9.06 -3.78 -9.32
N PRO A 158 9.33 -4.42 -10.47
CA PRO A 158 10.37 -3.98 -11.38
C PRO A 158 10.02 -2.61 -12.00
N ILE A 159 10.97 -1.69 -11.96
CA ILE A 159 10.89 -0.36 -12.55
C ILE A 159 11.82 -0.30 -13.76
N ALA A 160 11.23 -0.20 -14.95
CA ALA A 160 11.98 -0.23 -16.20
C ALA A 160 12.36 1.16 -16.71
N GLY A 161 11.61 2.19 -16.31
CA GLY A 161 11.81 3.55 -16.79
C GLY A 161 12.68 4.40 -15.88
N ASP A 162 12.79 5.68 -16.25
CA ASP A 162 13.48 6.68 -15.47
C ASP A 162 12.61 7.17 -14.31
N CYS A 163 13.21 7.29 -13.14
CA CYS A 163 12.52 7.82 -11.97
C CYS A 163 12.73 9.33 -11.90
N LYS A 164 11.62 10.04 -11.77
CA LYS A 164 11.60 11.47 -11.51
C LYS A 164 10.83 11.71 -10.22
N PRO A 165 11.52 11.92 -9.09
CA PRO A 165 10.87 12.16 -7.80
C PRO A 165 9.78 13.22 -7.90
N GLN A 166 8.67 13.01 -7.23
CA GLN A 166 7.51 13.88 -7.24
C GLN A 166 7.11 14.24 -5.79
N ASP A 167 6.38 15.33 -5.65
CA ASP A 167 5.81 15.80 -4.37
C ASP A 167 6.86 15.90 -3.24
N GLU A 168 6.65 15.15 -2.15
CA GLU A 168 7.49 15.13 -0.96
C GLU A 168 8.74 14.24 -1.10
N THR A 169 8.92 13.56 -2.24
CA THR A 169 10.06 12.70 -2.52
C THR A 169 11.22 13.52 -3.05
N LEU A 170 12.29 13.63 -2.26
CA LEU A 170 13.49 14.38 -2.64
C LEU A 170 14.31 13.65 -3.69
N ASP A 171 14.49 12.34 -3.49
CA ASP A 171 15.33 11.50 -4.34
C ASP A 171 14.93 10.02 -4.25
N VAL A 172 15.41 9.24 -5.21
CA VAL A 172 15.31 7.78 -5.24
C VAL A 172 16.72 7.21 -5.26
N GLU A 173 17.08 6.54 -4.17
CA GLU A 173 18.38 5.87 -4.06
C GLU A 173 18.26 4.40 -4.44
N TRP A 174 19.21 3.94 -5.27
CA TRP A 174 19.32 2.56 -5.73
C TRP A 174 20.57 1.92 -5.17
N VAL A 175 20.46 0.74 -4.56
CA VAL A 175 21.59 -0.03 -4.02
C VAL A 175 21.64 -1.43 -4.59
N ASP A 176 22.86 -1.98 -4.72
CA ASP A 176 23.07 -3.38 -5.05
C ASP A 176 22.74 -4.25 -3.81
N PRO A 177 21.79 -5.22 -3.91
CA PRO A 177 21.39 -6.06 -2.78
C PRO A 177 22.48 -7.04 -2.32
N SER A 178 23.53 -7.27 -3.11
CA SER A 178 24.68 -8.10 -2.75
C SER A 178 25.88 -7.29 -2.23
N GLY A 179 25.76 -5.97 -2.17
CA GLY A 179 26.84 -5.09 -1.74
C GLY A 179 26.91 -4.90 -0.23
N ASP A 180 28.09 -4.53 0.27
CA ASP A 180 28.35 -4.24 1.69
C ASP A 180 27.48 -3.11 2.26
N MET A 181 26.88 -2.30 1.41
CA MET A 181 26.03 -1.18 1.78
C MET A 181 24.60 -1.56 2.17
N LEU A 182 24.16 -2.79 1.87
CA LEU A 182 22.78 -3.21 2.10
C LEU A 182 22.35 -3.08 3.57
N ASP A 183 23.19 -3.54 4.51
CA ASP A 183 22.85 -3.48 5.93
C ASP A 183 22.73 -2.05 6.43
N THR A 184 23.60 -1.15 5.97
CA THR A 184 23.51 0.27 6.28
C THR A 184 22.26 0.89 5.69
N PHE A 185 21.97 0.59 4.43
CA PHE A 185 20.78 1.07 3.72
C PHE A 185 19.48 0.64 4.41
N VAL A 186 19.35 -0.65 4.74
CA VAL A 186 18.18 -1.19 5.44
C VAL A 186 18.08 -0.65 6.87
N GLY A 187 19.21 -0.49 7.56
CA GLY A 187 19.26 0.06 8.92
C GLY A 187 18.85 1.54 9.02
N GLN A 188 18.91 2.28 7.92
CA GLN A 188 18.45 3.68 7.84
C GLN A 188 16.97 3.83 7.50
N MET A 189 16.27 2.72 7.22
CA MET A 189 14.85 2.77 6.90
C MET A 189 14.00 2.92 8.15
N ALA A 190 13.12 3.92 8.13
CA ALA A 190 12.18 4.18 9.19
C ALA A 190 11.06 3.12 9.26
N ASN A 191 10.36 3.09 10.37
CA ASN A 191 9.03 2.50 10.54
C ASN A 191 8.91 1.00 10.18
N GLY A 192 10.00 0.25 10.19
CA GLY A 192 10.02 -1.19 9.86
C GLY A 192 10.17 -1.49 8.36
N TYR A 193 10.30 -0.51 7.49
CA TYR A 193 10.50 -0.72 6.05
C TYR A 193 11.75 -1.56 5.74
N GLY A 194 12.78 -1.47 6.57
CA GLY A 194 13.97 -2.32 6.44
C GLY A 194 13.66 -3.82 6.54
N THR A 195 12.75 -4.20 7.43
CA THR A 195 12.28 -5.59 7.55
C THR A 195 11.55 -6.03 6.27
N ILE A 196 10.72 -5.16 5.69
CA ILE A 196 10.03 -5.45 4.42
C ILE A 196 11.03 -5.67 3.28
N VAL A 197 12.10 -4.84 3.19
CA VAL A 197 13.16 -5.02 2.18
C VAL A 197 13.86 -6.36 2.35
N ARG A 198 14.22 -6.76 3.58
CA ARG A 198 14.85 -8.08 3.83
C ARG A 198 13.93 -9.24 3.42
N GLN A 199 12.64 -9.14 3.71
CA GLN A 199 11.65 -10.15 3.28
C GLN A 199 11.50 -10.19 1.75
N ALA A 200 11.51 -9.02 1.07
CA ALA A 200 11.47 -8.94 -0.38
C ALA A 200 12.68 -9.61 -1.02
N LEU A 201 13.88 -9.40 -0.47
CA LEU A 201 15.11 -10.06 -0.93
C LEU A 201 15.03 -11.56 -0.76
N ALA A 202 14.65 -12.05 0.40
CA ALA A 202 14.47 -13.48 0.65
C ALA A 202 13.44 -14.10 -0.31
N TRP A 203 12.35 -13.38 -0.60
CA TRP A 203 11.33 -13.85 -1.54
C TRP A 203 11.84 -13.89 -3.00
N THR A 204 12.72 -12.98 -3.40
CA THR A 204 13.32 -12.94 -4.74
C THR A 204 14.56 -13.83 -4.89
N GLY A 205 14.96 -14.56 -3.83
CA GLY A 205 16.10 -15.46 -3.86
C GLY A 205 17.46 -14.76 -3.75
N LYS A 206 17.49 -13.63 -3.06
CA LYS A 206 18.70 -12.84 -2.77
C LYS A 206 19.08 -12.89 -1.31
#